data_fd1188bb60ed4d4a35f97a50ca7d9692
#
_entry.id   fd1188bb60ed4d4a35f97a50ca7d9692
#
_cell.length_a   1.000
_cell.length_b   1.000
_cell.length_c   1.000
_cell.angle_alpha   90.00
_cell.angle_beta   90.00
_cell.angle_gamma   90.00
#
_symmetry.space_group_name_H-M   'P 1'
#
loop_
_entity.id
_entity.type
_entity.pdbx_description
1 polymer ?
#
loop_
_entity_poly.entity_id
_entity_poly.type
_entity_poly.pdbx_seq_one_letter_code
_entity_poly.pdbx_strand_id
1 'polypeptide(L)'
;MAKQNVAEQFVDILARAGVRRLYGVVGDSLNPVVDAVRRNPAIDWIHVRHEETAAFAAGAEAQITGKLAACAGSCGPGNLHLINGLYDAHRSMAPVLALASHIPSSEIGLGYFQETHPDQLFRECSHYSELISSPKQMPRLLHTAIQNAVGRSGVSVVSLPGDIADQTAPEKAVETALVTARPTVRPGDAEIDALVAMIDAADKVTLFCGSGTAGAHAEVMEFAGKIKSPVGHALRGKEHIQYDNPYDVGMSGLLGYGAAYEATHECDLLILLGTDFPYNAFLPDDVKIVQVDVRPEHLGRRSKLDLAVWGDVRETLRCLIPRVRAKENRRFLDRMLKKHADALEGVVKAYTRKVEKHVPIHPEYVAAVLDELADEDAVFTVDTGMCNVWAARYLTPNGRRRVIGSFSHGSMANALPMAIGAQFTDRRRQVVSMSGDGGFAMLMGDFLTLVQYDLPVKVVLFNNSSLGMVELEMLVAGLPSYGTTNKNPDFAAVARACGAHGVRVEKPRQLAGALKDAFRHKGPALVDIVTDPNALSIPPKISAEMVTGFALSASKIVLDGGVGRMLQMARSNLRNVPRP
;
A
#
# COMPACT_ATOMS: atom_id res chain seq x y z
N MET A 1 1.19 -46.67 -9.04
CA MET A 1 1.60 -45.29 -8.78
C MET A 1 1.86 -45.16 -7.27
N ALA A 2 2.92 -44.50 -6.85
CA ALA A 2 3.14 -44.26 -5.43
C ALA A 2 1.95 -43.44 -4.90
N LYS A 3 1.50 -43.73 -3.67
CA LYS A 3 0.41 -42.99 -3.04
C LYS A 3 0.91 -41.57 -2.76
N GLN A 4 0.13 -40.56 -3.17
CA GLN A 4 0.40 -39.15 -2.92
C GLN A 4 0.41 -38.87 -1.39
N ASN A 5 1.34 -38.03 -0.91
CA ASN A 5 1.31 -37.56 0.47
C ASN A 5 0.48 -36.25 0.62
N VAL A 6 0.24 -35.82 1.86
CA VAL A 6 -0.56 -34.63 2.17
C VAL A 6 0.06 -33.36 1.59
N ALA A 7 1.39 -33.22 1.63
CA ALA A 7 2.08 -32.07 1.07
C ALA A 7 1.90 -31.96 -0.45
N GLU A 8 1.99 -33.09 -1.20
CA GLU A 8 1.74 -33.10 -2.64
C GLU A 8 0.31 -32.70 -2.97
N GLN A 9 -0.67 -33.22 -2.22
CA GLN A 9 -2.08 -32.87 -2.39
C GLN A 9 -2.33 -31.39 -2.03
N PHE A 10 -1.67 -30.86 -1.00
CA PHE A 10 -1.73 -29.45 -0.62
C PHE A 10 -1.24 -28.55 -1.76
N VAL A 11 -0.06 -28.84 -2.32
CA VAL A 11 0.53 -28.08 -3.43
C VAL A 11 -0.35 -28.16 -4.69
N ASP A 12 -0.92 -29.33 -4.99
CA ASP A 12 -1.84 -29.49 -6.13
C ASP A 12 -3.13 -28.65 -5.97
N ILE A 13 -3.67 -28.53 -4.76
CA ILE A 13 -4.83 -27.68 -4.49
C ILE A 13 -4.47 -26.21 -4.69
N LEU A 14 -3.31 -25.77 -4.20
CA LEU A 14 -2.83 -24.40 -4.42
C LEU A 14 -2.64 -24.09 -5.92
N ALA A 15 -2.02 -25.01 -6.67
CA ALA A 15 -1.84 -24.85 -8.12
C ALA A 15 -3.17 -24.70 -8.86
N ARG A 16 -4.18 -25.51 -8.50
CA ARG A 16 -5.54 -25.42 -9.04
C ARG A 16 -6.26 -24.13 -8.63
N ALA A 17 -5.96 -23.60 -7.43
CA ALA A 17 -6.45 -22.28 -6.99
C ALA A 17 -5.82 -21.10 -7.75
N GLY A 18 -4.83 -21.35 -8.60
CA GLY A 18 -4.16 -20.34 -9.40
C GLY A 18 -2.90 -19.76 -8.76
N VAL A 19 -2.47 -20.25 -7.59
CA VAL A 19 -1.19 -19.87 -6.98
C VAL A 19 -0.05 -20.33 -7.89
N ARG A 20 0.91 -19.45 -8.13
CA ARG A 20 2.09 -19.71 -8.98
C ARG A 20 3.39 -19.66 -8.22
N ARG A 21 3.40 -19.04 -7.07
CA ARG A 21 4.59 -18.85 -6.23
C ARG A 21 4.24 -19.04 -4.77
N LEU A 22 5.17 -19.67 -4.05
CA LEU A 22 5.14 -19.76 -2.59
C LEU A 22 6.40 -19.07 -2.06
N TYR A 23 6.23 -17.90 -1.48
CA TYR A 23 7.32 -17.11 -0.90
C TYR A 23 7.65 -17.61 0.50
N GLY A 24 8.92 -17.81 0.84
CA GLY A 24 9.28 -18.26 2.17
C GLY A 24 10.76 -18.52 2.37
N VAL A 25 11.11 -18.84 3.61
CA VAL A 25 12.42 -19.41 3.99
C VAL A 25 12.20 -20.89 4.27
N VAL A 26 13.06 -21.74 3.72
CA VAL A 26 13.00 -23.18 3.96
C VAL A 26 13.33 -23.51 5.42
N GLY A 27 12.72 -24.54 5.94
CA GLY A 27 12.96 -25.06 7.29
C GLY A 27 12.50 -26.52 7.39
N ASP A 28 12.94 -27.22 8.41
CA ASP A 28 12.71 -28.67 8.57
C ASP A 28 11.23 -29.05 8.55
N SER A 29 10.39 -28.30 9.24
CA SER A 29 8.93 -28.53 9.28
C SER A 29 8.24 -28.29 7.93
N LEU A 30 8.88 -27.58 7.00
CA LEU A 30 8.41 -27.34 5.63
C LEU A 30 8.93 -28.35 4.60
N ASN A 31 9.90 -29.20 4.95
CA ASN A 31 10.57 -30.09 4.00
C ASN A 31 9.63 -30.87 3.08
N PRO A 32 8.54 -31.52 3.57
CA PRO A 32 7.62 -32.23 2.69
C PRO A 32 6.94 -31.31 1.66
N VAL A 33 6.58 -30.08 2.07
CA VAL A 33 5.94 -29.10 1.18
C VAL A 33 6.94 -28.56 0.15
N VAL A 34 8.15 -28.21 0.57
CA VAL A 34 9.22 -27.74 -0.33
C VAL A 34 9.56 -28.79 -1.38
N ASP A 35 9.66 -30.07 -0.99
CA ASP A 35 9.87 -31.16 -1.93
C ASP A 35 8.69 -31.37 -2.88
N ALA A 36 7.46 -31.22 -2.39
CA ALA A 36 6.26 -31.27 -3.24
C ALA A 36 6.25 -30.12 -4.27
N VAL A 37 6.61 -28.89 -3.87
CA VAL A 37 6.78 -27.74 -4.80
C VAL A 37 7.87 -28.04 -5.83
N ARG A 38 9.04 -28.55 -5.41
CA ARG A 38 10.12 -28.94 -6.33
C ARG A 38 9.68 -29.90 -7.43
N ARG A 39 8.71 -30.78 -7.13
CA ARG A 39 8.15 -31.78 -8.07
C ARG A 39 6.96 -31.27 -8.90
N ASN A 40 6.37 -30.13 -8.52
CA ASN A 40 5.19 -29.58 -9.19
C ASN A 40 5.58 -28.40 -10.10
N PRO A 41 5.50 -28.53 -11.44
CA PRO A 41 5.93 -27.48 -12.36
C PRO A 41 5.02 -26.25 -12.40
N ALA A 42 3.89 -26.27 -11.68
CA ALA A 42 2.93 -25.16 -11.70
C ALA A 42 3.17 -24.11 -10.61
N ILE A 43 4.01 -24.42 -9.61
CA ILE A 43 4.31 -23.52 -8.48
C ILE A 43 5.83 -23.46 -8.28
N ASP A 44 6.37 -22.24 -8.15
CA ASP A 44 7.76 -21.99 -7.79
C ASP A 44 7.89 -21.69 -6.30
N TRP A 45 8.94 -22.20 -5.65
CA TRP A 45 9.38 -21.73 -4.36
C TRP A 45 10.28 -20.51 -4.53
N ILE A 46 9.87 -19.37 -3.96
CA ILE A 46 10.67 -18.15 -3.99
C ILE A 46 11.35 -17.99 -2.63
N HIS A 47 12.65 -18.26 -2.63
CA HIS A 47 13.46 -18.12 -1.43
C HIS A 47 13.77 -16.67 -1.14
N VAL A 48 13.25 -16.16 -0.02
CA VAL A 48 13.54 -14.83 0.52
C VAL A 48 14.54 -14.95 1.70
N ARG A 49 14.98 -13.83 2.25
CA ARG A 49 15.94 -13.82 3.38
C ARG A 49 15.25 -13.68 4.73
N HIS A 50 13.98 -13.25 4.72
CA HIS A 50 13.17 -13.06 5.92
C HIS A 50 11.69 -13.32 5.59
N GLU A 51 10.96 -13.99 6.47
CA GLU A 51 9.57 -14.36 6.20
C GLU A 51 8.62 -13.15 6.17
N GLU A 52 8.98 -12.06 6.83
CA GLU A 52 8.26 -10.79 6.69
C GLU A 52 8.24 -10.31 5.23
N THR A 53 9.39 -10.45 4.53
CA THR A 53 9.49 -10.21 3.09
C THR A 53 8.59 -11.15 2.30
N ALA A 54 8.49 -12.44 2.69
CA ALA A 54 7.60 -13.38 2.03
C ALA A 54 6.14 -12.92 2.08
N ALA A 55 5.68 -12.46 3.25
CA ALA A 55 4.31 -11.99 3.45
C ALA A 55 4.03 -10.69 2.68
N PHE A 56 4.94 -9.71 2.68
CA PHE A 56 4.81 -8.50 1.86
C PHE A 56 4.82 -8.80 0.37
N ALA A 57 5.70 -9.69 -0.10
CA ALA A 57 5.77 -10.07 -1.51
C ALA A 57 4.49 -10.76 -1.98
N ALA A 58 3.95 -11.69 -1.19
CA ALA A 58 2.65 -12.31 -1.47
C ALA A 58 1.51 -11.28 -1.48
N GLY A 59 1.50 -10.35 -0.52
CA GLY A 59 0.54 -9.25 -0.46
C GLY A 59 0.59 -8.35 -1.69
N ALA A 60 1.80 -8.03 -2.17
CA ALA A 60 2.00 -7.23 -3.38
C ALA A 60 1.55 -7.97 -4.64
N GLU A 61 1.91 -9.26 -4.80
CA GLU A 61 1.42 -10.09 -5.91
C GLU A 61 -0.12 -10.12 -5.94
N ALA A 62 -0.76 -10.32 -4.78
CA ALA A 62 -2.21 -10.34 -4.68
C ALA A 62 -2.84 -8.97 -5.02
N GLN A 63 -2.26 -7.86 -4.59
CA GLN A 63 -2.74 -6.50 -4.92
C GLN A 63 -2.63 -6.19 -6.42
N ILE A 64 -1.57 -6.63 -7.09
CA ILE A 64 -1.33 -6.37 -8.52
C ILE A 64 -2.20 -7.26 -9.39
N THR A 65 -2.29 -8.55 -9.05
CA THR A 65 -2.99 -9.54 -9.89
C THR A 65 -4.48 -9.64 -9.59
N GLY A 66 -4.91 -9.22 -8.40
CA GLY A 66 -6.25 -9.48 -7.86
C GLY A 66 -6.53 -10.95 -7.54
N LYS A 67 -5.52 -11.82 -7.60
CA LYS A 67 -5.61 -13.27 -7.41
C LYS A 67 -5.01 -13.69 -6.07
N LEU A 68 -5.33 -14.93 -5.67
CA LEU A 68 -4.74 -15.53 -4.49
C LEU A 68 -3.22 -15.68 -4.66
N ALA A 69 -2.47 -15.19 -3.69
CA ALA A 69 -1.03 -15.42 -3.54
C ALA A 69 -0.75 -16.22 -2.27
N ALA A 70 0.47 -16.75 -2.12
CA ALA A 70 0.78 -17.57 -0.95
C ALA A 70 2.20 -17.30 -0.42
N CYS A 71 2.34 -17.41 0.91
CA CYS A 71 3.63 -17.39 1.62
C CYS A 71 3.68 -18.51 2.65
N ALA A 72 4.89 -18.81 3.13
CA ALA A 72 5.11 -19.86 4.12
C ALA A 72 6.17 -19.45 5.15
N GLY A 73 5.95 -19.89 6.39
CA GLY A 73 6.92 -19.82 7.48
C GLY A 73 7.13 -21.18 8.14
N SER A 74 8.38 -21.48 8.50
CA SER A 74 8.71 -22.64 9.31
C SER A 74 8.18 -22.49 10.73
N CYS A 75 8.10 -23.57 11.49
CA CYS A 75 7.61 -23.56 12.88
C CYS A 75 8.39 -22.56 13.75
N GLY A 76 7.75 -22.04 14.77
CA GLY A 76 8.33 -21.08 15.72
C GLY A 76 8.68 -19.73 15.08
N PRO A 77 9.96 -19.33 15.04
CA PRO A 77 10.39 -18.00 14.56
C PRO A 77 9.94 -17.68 13.14
N GLY A 78 9.95 -18.63 12.20
CA GLY A 78 9.52 -18.41 10.83
C GLY A 78 8.06 -17.96 10.74
N ASN A 79 7.18 -18.54 11.57
CA ASN A 79 5.80 -18.10 11.67
C ASN A 79 5.66 -16.71 12.29
N LEU A 80 6.43 -16.41 13.35
CA LEU A 80 6.39 -15.10 14.01
C LEU A 80 6.77 -13.98 13.06
N HIS A 81 7.73 -14.21 12.17
CA HIS A 81 8.19 -13.22 11.21
C HIS A 81 7.14 -12.88 10.15
N LEU A 82 6.20 -13.77 9.83
CA LEU A 82 5.14 -13.48 8.84
C LEU A 82 4.18 -12.37 9.28
N ILE A 83 4.01 -12.15 10.59
CA ILE A 83 2.90 -11.38 11.18
C ILE A 83 2.75 -10.00 10.55
N ASN A 84 3.81 -9.20 10.50
CA ASN A 84 3.74 -7.82 10.04
C ASN A 84 3.27 -7.71 8.58
N GLY A 85 3.82 -8.51 7.69
CA GLY A 85 3.39 -8.55 6.28
C GLY A 85 1.98 -9.10 6.10
N LEU A 86 1.53 -10.04 6.96
CA LEU A 86 0.15 -10.54 6.92
C LEU A 86 -0.86 -9.50 7.42
N TYR A 87 -0.52 -8.70 8.44
CA TYR A 87 -1.34 -7.55 8.83
C TYR A 87 -1.51 -6.56 7.68
N ASP A 88 -0.42 -6.24 6.98
CA ASP A 88 -0.49 -5.36 5.82
C ASP A 88 -1.38 -5.92 4.71
N ALA A 89 -1.17 -7.18 4.32
CA ALA A 89 -1.98 -7.85 3.31
C ALA A 89 -3.46 -7.88 3.69
N HIS A 90 -3.77 -8.18 4.96
CA HIS A 90 -5.14 -8.24 5.47
C HIS A 90 -5.83 -6.86 5.43
N ARG A 91 -5.16 -5.82 5.94
CA ARG A 91 -5.67 -4.43 5.91
C ARG A 91 -5.74 -3.85 4.51
N SER A 92 -4.87 -4.32 3.61
CA SER A 92 -4.90 -3.96 2.19
C SER A 92 -5.94 -4.75 1.38
N MET A 93 -6.68 -5.68 2.03
CA MET A 93 -7.68 -6.54 1.40
C MET A 93 -7.09 -7.42 0.28
N ALA A 94 -5.83 -7.81 0.42
CA ALA A 94 -5.12 -8.66 -0.51
C ALA A 94 -5.40 -10.14 -0.17
N PRO A 95 -5.90 -10.96 -1.11
CA PRO A 95 -6.15 -12.37 -0.86
C PRO A 95 -4.83 -13.15 -0.76
N VAL A 96 -4.42 -13.48 0.46
CA VAL A 96 -3.20 -14.24 0.74
C VAL A 96 -3.52 -15.47 1.58
N LEU A 97 -2.97 -16.61 1.17
CA LEU A 97 -2.90 -17.81 1.99
C LEU A 97 -1.51 -17.94 2.60
N ALA A 98 -1.43 -17.96 3.92
CA ALA A 98 -0.20 -18.26 4.62
C ALA A 98 -0.19 -19.71 5.10
N LEU A 99 0.87 -20.44 4.78
CA LEU A 99 1.19 -21.74 5.35
C LEU A 99 2.08 -21.52 6.57
N ALA A 100 1.54 -21.68 7.76
CA ALA A 100 2.29 -21.71 9.01
C ALA A 100 2.64 -23.17 9.33
N SER A 101 3.83 -23.62 9.00
CA SER A 101 4.24 -24.97 9.35
C SER A 101 4.34 -25.14 10.88
N HIS A 102 4.19 -26.36 11.36
CA HIS A 102 4.16 -26.64 12.79
C HIS A 102 5.12 -27.78 13.17
N ILE A 103 5.46 -27.82 14.45
CA ILE A 103 6.18 -28.92 15.07
C ILE A 103 5.42 -30.24 14.92
N PRO A 104 6.03 -31.42 15.17
CA PRO A 104 5.33 -32.69 15.09
C PRO A 104 4.04 -32.69 15.91
N SER A 105 2.97 -33.24 15.34
CA SER A 105 1.62 -33.18 15.93
C SER A 105 1.52 -33.82 17.32
N SER A 106 2.37 -34.83 17.61
CA SER A 106 2.47 -35.47 18.92
C SER A 106 3.07 -34.60 20.02
N GLU A 107 3.77 -33.53 19.67
CA GLU A 107 4.50 -32.65 20.58
C GLU A 107 3.75 -31.33 20.87
N ILE A 108 2.64 -31.08 20.18
CA ILE A 108 1.86 -29.86 20.36
C ILE A 108 1.24 -29.82 21.77
N GLY A 109 1.48 -28.74 22.50
CA GLY A 109 1.01 -28.52 23.87
C GLY A 109 1.95 -29.03 24.94
N LEU A 110 3.15 -29.52 24.56
CA LEU A 110 4.11 -30.08 25.50
C LEU A 110 5.34 -29.18 25.73
N GLY A 111 5.38 -27.95 25.16
CA GLY A 111 6.50 -27.03 25.27
C GLY A 111 7.72 -27.44 24.43
N TYR A 112 7.47 -28.10 23.31
CA TYR A 112 8.51 -28.59 22.42
C TYR A 112 9.30 -27.45 21.77
N PHE A 113 10.52 -27.75 21.36
CA PHE A 113 11.39 -26.78 20.66
C PHE A 113 10.68 -26.13 19.47
N GLN A 114 10.71 -24.81 19.40
CA GLN A 114 10.03 -23.98 18.39
C GLN A 114 8.48 -24.06 18.44
N GLU A 115 7.89 -24.52 19.49
CA GLU A 115 6.43 -24.50 19.62
C GLU A 115 5.91 -23.06 19.67
N THR A 116 4.92 -22.78 18.85
CA THR A 116 4.05 -21.61 18.86
C THR A 116 2.63 -22.09 18.54
N HIS A 117 1.63 -21.23 18.69
CA HIS A 117 0.25 -21.56 18.36
C HIS A 117 -0.23 -20.72 17.18
N PRO A 118 0.12 -21.08 15.92
CA PRO A 118 -0.20 -20.28 14.74
C PRO A 118 -1.70 -20.11 14.52
N ASP A 119 -2.51 -21.10 14.89
CA ASP A 119 -3.98 -21.05 14.83
C ASP A 119 -4.57 -19.92 15.69
N GLN A 120 -3.88 -19.51 16.76
CA GLN A 120 -4.25 -18.39 17.63
C GLN A 120 -3.52 -17.10 17.23
N LEU A 121 -2.22 -17.21 16.94
CA LEU A 121 -1.33 -16.09 16.65
C LEU A 121 -1.82 -15.21 15.51
N PHE A 122 -2.40 -15.78 14.46
CA PHE A 122 -2.81 -15.07 13.26
C PHE A 122 -4.29 -14.66 13.22
N ARG A 123 -5.05 -14.85 14.30
CA ARG A 123 -6.49 -14.52 14.32
C ARG A 123 -6.79 -13.04 14.05
N GLU A 124 -5.95 -12.13 14.53
CA GLU A 124 -6.17 -10.70 14.33
C GLU A 124 -5.81 -10.21 12.91
N CYS A 125 -4.94 -10.92 12.22
CA CYS A 125 -4.50 -10.55 10.86
C CYS A 125 -5.04 -11.48 9.77
N SER A 126 -6.13 -12.22 10.06
CA SER A 126 -6.73 -13.13 9.10
C SER A 126 -8.25 -13.27 9.27
N HIS A 127 -8.92 -13.70 8.21
CA HIS A 127 -10.32 -14.10 8.25
C HIS A 127 -10.52 -15.54 8.70
N TYR A 128 -9.45 -16.34 8.64
CA TYR A 128 -9.50 -17.76 8.94
C TYR A 128 -8.11 -18.23 9.36
N SER A 129 -7.98 -18.87 10.53
CA SER A 129 -6.72 -19.41 11.04
C SER A 129 -7.00 -20.71 11.78
N GLU A 130 -6.57 -21.86 11.19
CA GLU A 130 -6.89 -23.18 11.71
C GLU A 130 -5.76 -24.18 11.56
N LEU A 131 -5.70 -25.15 12.49
CA LEU A 131 -4.76 -26.25 12.51
C LEU A 131 -5.28 -27.46 11.73
N ILE A 132 -4.49 -27.98 10.82
CA ILE A 132 -4.72 -29.27 10.15
C ILE A 132 -4.31 -30.39 11.12
N SER A 133 -5.29 -31.07 11.69
CA SER A 133 -5.08 -32.12 12.71
C SER A 133 -4.99 -33.53 12.12
N SER A 134 -5.31 -33.71 10.84
CA SER A 134 -5.23 -35.01 10.19
C SER A 134 -5.20 -34.93 8.66
N PRO A 135 -4.65 -35.93 7.96
CA PRO A 135 -4.69 -36.00 6.50
C PRO A 135 -6.09 -35.90 5.90
N LYS A 136 -7.10 -36.49 6.53
CA LYS A 136 -8.50 -36.46 6.05
C LYS A 136 -9.14 -35.06 6.13
N GLN A 137 -8.70 -34.22 7.05
CA GLN A 137 -9.22 -32.87 7.23
C GLN A 137 -8.63 -31.89 6.20
N MET A 138 -7.35 -32.06 5.84
CA MET A 138 -6.57 -31.11 5.08
C MET A 138 -7.27 -30.57 3.82
N PRO A 139 -7.81 -31.36 2.89
CA PRO A 139 -8.38 -30.82 1.66
C PRO A 139 -9.56 -29.87 1.90
N ARG A 140 -10.47 -30.21 2.82
CA ARG A 140 -11.64 -29.38 3.12
C ARG A 140 -11.27 -28.09 3.85
N LEU A 141 -10.33 -28.19 4.81
CA LEU A 141 -9.83 -27.04 5.54
C LEU A 141 -9.11 -26.07 4.62
N LEU A 142 -8.25 -26.57 3.73
CA LEU A 142 -7.54 -25.74 2.74
C LEU A 142 -8.53 -25.06 1.77
N HIS A 143 -9.55 -25.77 1.28
CA HIS A 143 -10.61 -25.15 0.47
C HIS A 143 -11.32 -24.02 1.22
N THR A 144 -11.68 -24.25 2.48
CA THR A 144 -12.32 -23.23 3.33
C THR A 144 -11.41 -22.00 3.50
N ALA A 145 -10.11 -22.22 3.74
CA ALA A 145 -9.13 -21.14 3.86
C ALA A 145 -9.03 -20.33 2.56
N ILE A 146 -8.91 -20.99 1.41
CA ILE A 146 -8.86 -20.32 0.10
C ILE A 146 -10.13 -19.49 -0.15
N GLN A 147 -11.31 -20.05 0.10
CA GLN A 147 -12.58 -19.34 -0.08
C GLN A 147 -12.72 -18.14 0.85
N ASN A 148 -12.24 -18.21 2.10
CA ASN A 148 -12.23 -17.07 3.00
C ASN A 148 -11.27 -15.99 2.51
N ALA A 149 -10.05 -16.35 2.09
CA ALA A 149 -9.08 -15.37 1.58
C ALA A 149 -9.61 -14.61 0.36
N VAL A 150 -10.19 -15.33 -0.62
CA VAL A 150 -10.70 -14.74 -1.86
C VAL A 150 -12.05 -14.05 -1.65
N GLY A 151 -13.02 -14.74 -1.08
CA GLY A 151 -14.41 -14.25 -0.96
C GLY A 151 -14.53 -13.04 -0.03
N ARG A 152 -13.74 -13.00 1.05
CA ARG A 152 -13.71 -11.89 2.00
C ARG A 152 -12.60 -10.86 1.72
N SER A 153 -11.75 -11.12 0.73
CA SER A 153 -10.60 -10.29 0.36
C SER A 153 -9.69 -9.99 1.56
N GLY A 154 -8.77 -10.89 1.85
CA GLY A 154 -7.83 -10.76 2.97
C GLY A 154 -7.03 -12.03 3.19
N VAL A 155 -6.49 -12.19 4.36
CA VAL A 155 -5.59 -13.29 4.72
C VAL A 155 -6.38 -14.49 5.27
N SER A 156 -5.95 -15.69 4.92
CA SER A 156 -6.24 -16.93 5.64
C SER A 156 -4.94 -17.64 5.97
N VAL A 157 -4.91 -18.31 7.11
CA VAL A 157 -3.76 -19.07 7.59
C VAL A 157 -4.15 -20.52 7.82
N VAL A 158 -3.30 -21.43 7.39
CA VAL A 158 -3.41 -22.86 7.71
C VAL A 158 -2.13 -23.30 8.41
N SER A 159 -2.29 -23.94 9.56
CA SER A 159 -1.18 -24.53 10.30
C SER A 159 -1.06 -25.99 9.93
N LEU A 160 0.11 -26.42 9.46
CA LEU A 160 0.35 -27.79 9.01
C LEU A 160 1.56 -28.40 9.71
N PRO A 161 1.37 -29.36 10.64
CA PRO A 161 2.47 -30.12 11.22
C PRO A 161 3.24 -30.91 10.17
N GLY A 162 4.60 -30.89 10.28
CA GLY A 162 5.47 -31.51 9.28
C GLY A 162 5.27 -33.02 9.17
N ASP A 163 5.00 -33.71 10.27
CA ASP A 163 4.69 -35.14 10.30
C ASP A 163 3.35 -35.49 9.61
N ILE A 164 2.34 -34.60 9.71
CA ILE A 164 1.07 -34.77 8.98
C ILE A 164 1.28 -34.49 7.49
N ALA A 165 2.11 -33.52 7.13
CA ALA A 165 2.44 -33.19 5.75
C ALA A 165 3.05 -34.39 4.99
N ASP A 166 3.81 -35.22 5.66
CA ASP A 166 4.45 -36.41 5.08
C ASP A 166 3.55 -37.67 5.05
N GLN A 167 2.43 -37.67 5.77
CA GLN A 167 1.52 -38.82 5.77
C GLN A 167 0.82 -39.02 4.44
N THR A 168 0.37 -40.25 4.18
CA THR A 168 -0.41 -40.59 2.99
C THR A 168 -1.70 -39.74 2.91
N ALA A 169 -1.91 -39.08 1.79
CA ALA A 169 -3.12 -38.32 1.51
C ALA A 169 -4.36 -39.25 1.35
N PRO A 170 -5.57 -38.75 1.66
CA PRO A 170 -6.80 -39.50 1.42
C PRO A 170 -6.99 -39.78 -0.10
N GLU A 171 -7.35 -41.01 -0.46
CA GLU A 171 -7.53 -41.41 -1.87
C GLU A 171 -8.62 -40.63 -2.61
N LYS A 172 -9.64 -40.18 -1.92
CA LYS A 172 -10.71 -39.31 -2.42
C LYS A 172 -10.60 -37.97 -1.74
N ALA A 173 -9.82 -37.05 -2.35
CA ALA A 173 -10.01 -35.64 -2.05
C ALA A 173 -11.43 -35.24 -2.43
N VAL A 174 -12.09 -34.44 -1.60
CA VAL A 174 -13.38 -33.86 -1.99
C VAL A 174 -13.08 -32.95 -3.19
N GLU A 175 -13.46 -33.41 -4.40
CA GLU A 175 -13.38 -32.58 -5.61
C GLU A 175 -14.44 -31.47 -5.53
N THR A 176 -14.12 -30.43 -4.79
CA THR A 176 -14.96 -29.23 -4.72
C THR A 176 -14.41 -28.19 -5.70
N ALA A 177 -15.28 -27.66 -6.54
CA ALA A 177 -14.92 -26.52 -7.37
C ALA A 177 -14.50 -25.36 -6.46
N LEU A 178 -13.28 -24.84 -6.67
CA LEU A 178 -12.79 -23.68 -5.94
C LEU A 178 -13.53 -22.42 -6.39
N VAL A 179 -14.15 -21.71 -5.47
CA VAL A 179 -14.74 -20.40 -5.75
C VAL A 179 -13.62 -19.36 -5.65
N THR A 180 -13.21 -18.83 -6.79
CA THR A 180 -12.13 -17.84 -6.91
C THR A 180 -12.63 -16.45 -7.33
N ALA A 181 -13.94 -16.29 -7.51
CA ALA A 181 -14.57 -15.01 -7.86
C ALA A 181 -14.98 -14.24 -6.60
N ARG A 182 -14.77 -12.92 -6.62
CA ARG A 182 -15.31 -12.02 -5.60
C ARG A 182 -16.80 -11.82 -5.83
N PRO A 183 -17.63 -11.82 -4.77
CA PRO A 183 -19.04 -11.49 -4.92
C PRO A 183 -19.20 -10.02 -5.29
N THR A 184 -20.18 -9.71 -6.15
CA THR A 184 -20.62 -8.34 -6.47
C THR A 184 -21.86 -8.03 -5.65
N VAL A 185 -21.83 -6.95 -4.89
CA VAL A 185 -22.95 -6.51 -4.04
C VAL A 185 -23.66 -5.35 -4.72
N ARG A 186 -24.93 -5.56 -5.06
CA ARG A 186 -25.80 -4.52 -5.60
C ARG A 186 -26.73 -3.99 -4.48
N PRO A 187 -26.80 -2.66 -4.25
CA PRO A 187 -27.72 -2.08 -3.27
C PRO A 187 -29.19 -2.33 -3.61
N GLY A 188 -30.04 -2.33 -2.61
CA GLY A 188 -31.48 -2.37 -2.79
C GLY A 188 -32.04 -1.09 -3.43
N ASP A 189 -33.19 -1.20 -4.11
CA ASP A 189 -33.81 -0.04 -4.77
C ASP A 189 -34.19 1.07 -3.77
N ALA A 190 -34.62 0.72 -2.56
CA ALA A 190 -34.96 1.70 -1.53
C ALA A 190 -33.74 2.54 -1.08
N GLU A 191 -32.56 1.92 -0.97
CA GLU A 191 -31.31 2.63 -0.66
C GLU A 191 -30.90 3.56 -1.80
N ILE A 192 -31.06 3.11 -3.05
CA ILE A 192 -30.78 3.92 -4.24
C ILE A 192 -31.73 5.11 -4.33
N ASP A 193 -33.05 4.91 -4.11
CA ASP A 193 -34.04 5.97 -4.16
C ASP A 193 -33.82 7.03 -3.07
N ALA A 194 -33.42 6.60 -1.85
CA ALA A 194 -33.04 7.51 -0.78
C ALA A 194 -31.80 8.35 -1.16
N LEU A 195 -30.79 7.72 -1.77
CA LEU A 195 -29.59 8.40 -2.23
C LEU A 195 -29.90 9.40 -3.35
N VAL A 196 -30.75 9.03 -4.32
CA VAL A 196 -31.24 9.93 -5.37
C VAL A 196 -31.91 11.18 -4.77
N ALA A 197 -32.82 10.98 -3.80
CA ALA A 197 -33.52 12.10 -3.16
C ALA A 197 -32.52 13.05 -2.44
N MET A 198 -31.49 12.53 -1.77
CA MET A 198 -30.48 13.36 -1.12
C MET A 198 -29.64 14.16 -2.14
N ILE A 199 -29.24 13.53 -3.25
CA ILE A 199 -28.46 14.19 -4.31
C ILE A 199 -29.27 15.27 -5.00
N ASP A 200 -30.52 14.99 -5.33
CA ASP A 200 -31.42 15.94 -6.01
C ASP A 200 -31.76 17.17 -5.14
N ALA A 201 -31.74 16.99 -3.81
CA ALA A 201 -31.99 18.07 -2.84
C ALA A 201 -30.76 18.92 -2.53
N ALA A 202 -29.52 18.41 -2.74
CA ALA A 202 -28.30 19.13 -2.43
C ALA A 202 -27.90 20.06 -3.59
N ASP A 203 -27.41 21.27 -3.31
CA ASP A 203 -26.88 22.18 -4.33
C ASP A 203 -25.40 21.88 -4.64
N LYS A 204 -24.62 21.54 -3.60
CA LYS A 204 -23.19 21.27 -3.68
C LYS A 204 -22.92 19.83 -3.23
N VAL A 205 -22.54 18.98 -4.15
CA VAL A 205 -22.15 17.59 -3.87
C VAL A 205 -20.65 17.43 -4.08
N THR A 206 -19.98 16.72 -3.18
CA THR A 206 -18.58 16.31 -3.34
C THR A 206 -18.48 14.79 -3.32
N LEU A 207 -17.71 14.23 -4.27
CA LEU A 207 -17.34 12.82 -4.27
C LEU A 207 -15.96 12.66 -3.64
N PHE A 208 -15.82 11.72 -2.71
CA PHE A 208 -14.52 11.37 -2.12
C PHE A 208 -14.25 9.88 -2.30
N CYS A 209 -13.23 9.57 -3.10
CA CYS A 209 -12.98 8.26 -3.65
C CYS A 209 -11.83 7.52 -2.94
N GLY A 210 -12.06 6.26 -2.58
CA GLY A 210 -11.05 5.36 -2.05
C GLY A 210 -10.70 4.20 -2.99
N SER A 211 -10.03 3.18 -2.46
CA SER A 211 -9.63 1.98 -3.23
C SER A 211 -10.81 1.18 -3.80
N GLY A 212 -12.00 1.30 -3.21
CA GLY A 212 -13.21 0.64 -3.71
C GLY A 212 -13.72 1.19 -5.05
N THR A 213 -13.14 2.30 -5.55
CA THR A 213 -13.41 2.83 -6.89
C THR A 213 -12.60 2.12 -7.99
N ALA A 214 -11.76 1.14 -7.64
CA ALA A 214 -11.04 0.33 -8.61
C ALA A 214 -11.99 -0.28 -9.65
N GLY A 215 -11.74 0.01 -10.93
CA GLY A 215 -12.58 -0.43 -12.05
C GLY A 215 -13.90 0.32 -12.22
N ALA A 216 -14.18 1.38 -11.46
CA ALA A 216 -15.38 2.21 -11.56
C ALA A 216 -15.09 3.64 -12.11
N HIS A 217 -13.90 3.85 -12.71
CA HIS A 217 -13.46 5.17 -13.17
C HIS A 217 -14.49 5.83 -14.11
N ALA A 218 -14.94 5.11 -15.14
CA ALA A 218 -15.88 5.65 -16.12
C ALA A 218 -17.20 6.08 -15.48
N GLU A 219 -17.75 5.25 -14.59
CA GLU A 219 -18.99 5.53 -13.87
C GLU A 219 -18.84 6.74 -12.92
N VAL A 220 -17.67 6.87 -12.26
CA VAL A 220 -17.40 8.05 -11.40
C VAL A 220 -17.31 9.32 -12.25
N MET A 221 -16.63 9.30 -13.40
CA MET A 221 -16.52 10.46 -14.30
C MET A 221 -17.88 10.86 -14.88
N GLU A 222 -18.67 9.89 -15.32
CA GLU A 222 -20.04 10.14 -15.81
C GLU A 222 -20.92 10.76 -14.72
N PHE A 223 -20.88 10.18 -13.52
CA PHE A 223 -21.66 10.66 -12.39
C PHE A 223 -21.24 12.07 -11.96
N ALA A 224 -19.94 12.32 -11.77
CA ALA A 224 -19.42 13.65 -11.42
C ALA A 224 -19.81 14.71 -12.46
N GLY A 225 -19.73 14.37 -13.75
CA GLY A 225 -20.14 15.24 -14.85
C GLY A 225 -21.63 15.56 -14.82
N LYS A 226 -22.47 14.57 -14.51
CA LYS A 226 -23.93 14.73 -14.44
C LYS A 226 -24.35 15.65 -13.29
N ILE A 227 -23.75 15.49 -12.10
CA ILE A 227 -24.11 16.28 -10.91
C ILE A 227 -23.20 17.49 -10.66
N LYS A 228 -22.24 17.78 -11.56
CA LYS A 228 -21.26 18.89 -11.46
C LYS A 228 -20.49 18.88 -10.14
N SER A 229 -20.01 17.72 -9.74
CA SER A 229 -19.33 17.49 -8.47
C SER A 229 -17.80 17.51 -8.62
N PRO A 230 -17.06 18.21 -7.73
CA PRO A 230 -15.63 17.95 -7.56
C PRO A 230 -15.40 16.53 -7.06
N VAL A 231 -14.26 15.93 -7.46
CA VAL A 231 -13.83 14.59 -7.09
C VAL A 231 -12.51 14.69 -6.33
N GLY A 232 -12.58 14.47 -5.02
CA GLY A 232 -11.40 14.27 -4.18
C GLY A 232 -11.11 12.78 -3.95
N HIS A 233 -9.92 12.47 -3.49
CA HIS A 233 -9.55 11.08 -3.24
C HIS A 233 -8.66 10.89 -2.00
N ALA A 234 -8.69 9.68 -1.43
CA ALA A 234 -7.67 9.19 -0.50
C ALA A 234 -6.44 8.70 -1.28
N LEU A 235 -5.32 8.44 -0.60
CA LEU A 235 -4.10 7.93 -1.24
C LEU A 235 -4.36 6.66 -2.08
N ARG A 236 -5.08 5.69 -1.53
CA ARG A 236 -5.43 4.44 -2.24
C ARG A 236 -6.47 4.60 -3.35
N GLY A 237 -7.14 5.74 -3.42
CA GLY A 237 -8.05 6.08 -4.53
C GLY A 237 -7.32 6.72 -5.71
N LYS A 238 -6.14 7.32 -5.49
CA LYS A 238 -5.40 8.11 -6.47
C LYS A 238 -5.21 7.39 -7.81
N GLU A 239 -4.65 6.19 -7.80
CA GLU A 239 -4.34 5.44 -9.02
C GLU A 239 -5.58 5.07 -9.85
N HIS A 240 -6.75 5.05 -9.22
CA HIS A 240 -8.00 4.66 -9.85
C HIS A 240 -8.81 5.84 -10.41
N ILE A 241 -8.63 7.05 -9.85
CA ILE A 241 -9.56 8.17 -10.08
C ILE A 241 -8.88 9.43 -10.60
N GLN A 242 -7.59 9.66 -10.35
CA GLN A 242 -6.97 10.94 -10.68
C GLN A 242 -6.71 11.13 -12.19
N TYR A 243 -6.39 10.06 -12.93
CA TYR A 243 -6.11 10.16 -14.36
C TYR A 243 -7.38 10.49 -15.16
N ASP A 244 -7.23 11.21 -16.27
CA ASP A 244 -8.31 11.60 -17.18
C ASP A 244 -9.56 12.11 -16.44
N ASN A 245 -9.34 12.87 -15.36
CA ASN A 245 -10.40 13.36 -14.47
C ASN A 245 -10.49 14.90 -14.53
N PRO A 246 -11.46 15.47 -15.28
CA PRO A 246 -11.66 16.91 -15.35
C PRO A 246 -12.30 17.52 -14.09
N TYR A 247 -12.61 16.71 -13.10
CA TYR A 247 -13.23 17.09 -11.83
C TYR A 247 -12.28 16.93 -10.64
N ASP A 248 -11.01 16.55 -10.90
CA ASP A 248 -10.02 16.29 -9.85
C ASP A 248 -9.73 17.55 -9.02
N VAL A 249 -9.86 17.42 -7.71
CA VAL A 249 -9.52 18.47 -6.73
C VAL A 249 -8.43 18.02 -5.76
N GLY A 250 -7.78 16.90 -6.04
CA GLY A 250 -6.64 16.38 -5.29
C GLY A 250 -7.01 15.45 -4.14
N MET A 251 -6.17 15.43 -3.15
CA MET A 251 -6.21 14.46 -2.05
C MET A 251 -6.41 15.13 -0.69
N SER A 252 -7.23 14.53 0.17
CA SER A 252 -7.36 14.90 1.59
C SER A 252 -6.62 13.94 2.51
N GLY A 253 -6.34 14.36 3.73
CA GLY A 253 -5.62 13.62 4.76
C GLY A 253 -4.22 14.18 5.03
N LEU A 254 -3.42 13.47 5.84
CA LEU A 254 -2.08 13.92 6.26
C LEU A 254 -1.14 14.21 5.08
N LEU A 255 -1.25 13.44 4.00
CA LEU A 255 -0.42 13.59 2.81
C LEU A 255 -1.08 14.49 1.75
N GLY A 256 -2.25 15.04 2.06
CA GLY A 256 -3.12 15.74 1.15
C GLY A 256 -2.49 16.93 0.42
N TYR A 257 -3.12 17.30 -0.68
CA TYR A 257 -2.79 18.46 -1.49
C TYR A 257 -4.00 18.88 -2.35
N GLY A 258 -3.96 20.11 -2.84
CA GLY A 258 -5.05 20.64 -3.66
C GLY A 258 -6.21 21.18 -2.84
N ALA A 259 -7.43 21.04 -3.33
CA ALA A 259 -8.63 21.59 -2.73
C ALA A 259 -9.62 20.52 -2.20
N ALA A 260 -9.18 19.24 -2.10
CA ALA A 260 -10.08 18.16 -1.67
C ALA A 260 -10.59 18.36 -0.24
N TYR A 261 -9.76 18.90 0.66
CA TYR A 261 -10.19 19.22 2.02
C TYR A 261 -11.34 20.25 2.02
N GLU A 262 -11.16 21.37 1.32
CA GLU A 262 -12.20 22.41 1.21
C GLU A 262 -13.46 21.89 0.52
N ALA A 263 -13.30 21.08 -0.53
CA ALA A 263 -14.43 20.50 -1.24
C ALA A 263 -15.30 19.62 -0.34
N THR A 264 -14.68 18.85 0.57
CA THR A 264 -15.41 18.00 1.52
C THR A 264 -16.11 18.79 2.63
N HIS A 265 -15.59 19.96 3.02
CA HIS A 265 -16.13 20.78 4.11
C HIS A 265 -17.11 21.88 3.64
N GLU A 266 -17.03 22.32 2.38
CA GLU A 266 -17.88 23.40 1.84
C GLU A 266 -19.08 22.86 1.02
N CYS A 267 -19.27 21.54 0.93
CA CYS A 267 -20.41 20.93 0.26
C CYS A 267 -21.63 20.79 1.20
N ASP A 268 -22.80 20.55 0.61
CA ASP A 268 -24.03 20.24 1.35
C ASP A 268 -24.19 18.73 1.54
N LEU A 269 -23.55 17.95 0.64
CA LEU A 269 -23.58 16.49 0.65
C LEU A 269 -22.20 15.94 0.25
N LEU A 270 -21.60 15.17 1.14
CA LEU A 270 -20.38 14.39 0.90
C LEU A 270 -20.75 12.94 0.63
N ILE A 271 -20.31 12.40 -0.51
CA ILE A 271 -20.48 10.98 -0.85
C ILE A 271 -19.12 10.29 -0.82
N LEU A 272 -18.93 9.42 0.16
CA LEU A 272 -17.75 8.57 0.33
C LEU A 272 -17.93 7.31 -0.55
N LEU A 273 -17.06 7.13 -1.53
CA LEU A 273 -17.12 6.02 -2.49
C LEU A 273 -15.98 5.02 -2.25
N GLY A 274 -16.32 3.88 -1.66
CA GLY A 274 -15.38 2.78 -1.44
C GLY A 274 -14.15 3.19 -0.62
N THR A 275 -14.36 3.93 0.46
CA THR A 275 -13.31 4.41 1.35
C THR A 275 -13.66 4.23 2.82
N ASP A 276 -12.73 3.63 3.57
CA ASP A 276 -12.70 3.64 5.03
C ASP A 276 -11.60 4.62 5.49
N PHE A 277 -11.75 5.88 5.12
CA PHE A 277 -10.74 6.92 5.34
C PHE A 277 -10.42 7.10 6.83
N PRO A 278 -9.18 6.81 7.29
CA PRO A 278 -8.91 6.63 8.71
C PRO A 278 -8.76 7.93 9.50
N TYR A 279 -8.65 9.07 8.83
CA TYR A 279 -8.32 10.35 9.46
C TYR A 279 -9.57 11.17 9.75
N ASN A 280 -10.30 10.83 10.82
CA ASN A 280 -11.56 11.47 11.19
C ASN A 280 -11.48 13.00 11.26
N ALA A 281 -10.35 13.55 11.73
CA ALA A 281 -10.11 15.00 11.80
C ALA A 281 -10.15 15.73 10.43
N PHE A 282 -10.12 14.98 9.33
CA PHE A 282 -10.22 15.51 7.96
C PHE A 282 -11.60 15.29 7.34
N LEU A 283 -12.56 14.73 8.09
CA LEU A 283 -13.96 14.64 7.68
C LEU A 283 -14.76 15.77 8.32
N PRO A 284 -15.77 16.32 7.64
CA PRO A 284 -16.61 17.39 8.17
C PRO A 284 -17.62 16.86 9.21
N ASP A 285 -17.94 17.70 10.21
CA ASP A 285 -18.95 17.41 11.22
C ASP A 285 -20.36 17.94 10.85
N ASP A 286 -20.41 19.03 10.06
CA ASP A 286 -21.62 19.81 9.77
C ASP A 286 -22.19 19.54 8.34
N VAL A 287 -21.67 18.54 7.63
CA VAL A 287 -22.08 18.16 6.27
C VAL A 287 -22.84 16.84 6.31
N LYS A 288 -23.88 16.70 5.47
CA LYS A 288 -24.53 15.39 5.28
C LYS A 288 -23.56 14.42 4.61
N ILE A 289 -23.43 13.22 5.18
CA ILE A 289 -22.48 12.21 4.70
C ILE A 289 -23.23 10.94 4.29
N VAL A 290 -22.97 10.49 3.07
CA VAL A 290 -23.34 9.17 2.56
C VAL A 290 -22.08 8.35 2.36
N GLN A 291 -22.11 7.08 2.74
CA GLN A 291 -21.01 6.15 2.47
C GLN A 291 -21.51 4.96 1.68
N VAL A 292 -20.83 4.67 0.57
CA VAL A 292 -21.01 3.47 -0.25
C VAL A 292 -19.80 2.57 -0.04
N ASP A 293 -20.02 1.38 0.51
CA ASP A 293 -18.93 0.40 0.71
C ASP A 293 -19.45 -1.03 0.54
N VAL A 294 -18.60 -1.90 0.03
CA VAL A 294 -18.88 -3.34 -0.13
C VAL A 294 -18.77 -4.10 1.19
N ARG A 295 -18.17 -3.50 2.21
CA ARG A 295 -18.00 -4.06 3.55
C ARG A 295 -18.93 -3.35 4.54
N PRO A 296 -19.95 -4.04 5.05
CA PRO A 296 -20.90 -3.43 5.97
C PRO A 296 -20.24 -2.94 7.27
N GLU A 297 -19.17 -3.59 7.73
CA GLU A 297 -18.41 -3.19 8.91
C GLU A 297 -17.63 -1.87 8.76
N HIS A 298 -17.51 -1.33 7.54
CA HIS A 298 -16.91 -0.02 7.28
C HIS A 298 -17.91 1.12 7.37
N LEU A 299 -19.21 0.82 7.16
CA LEU A 299 -20.26 1.84 7.11
C LEU A 299 -20.45 2.51 8.47
N GLY A 300 -20.25 3.83 8.51
CA GLY A 300 -20.43 4.63 9.73
C GLY A 300 -19.30 4.51 10.77
N ARG A 301 -18.25 3.77 10.48
CA ARG A 301 -17.16 3.54 11.45
C ARG A 301 -16.30 4.79 11.71
N ARG A 302 -16.26 5.74 10.76
CA ARG A 302 -15.37 6.91 10.80
C ARG A 302 -16.11 8.23 11.02
N SER A 303 -17.36 8.30 10.62
CA SER A 303 -18.21 9.49 10.76
C SER A 303 -19.65 9.08 10.95
N LYS A 304 -20.47 9.99 11.49
CA LYS A 304 -21.91 9.82 11.49
C LYS A 304 -22.41 9.89 10.05
N LEU A 305 -23.20 8.91 9.64
CA LEU A 305 -23.80 8.87 8.30
C LEU A 305 -25.27 9.31 8.35
N ASP A 306 -25.69 10.06 7.31
CA ASP A 306 -27.10 10.30 7.02
C ASP A 306 -27.70 9.16 6.19
N LEU A 307 -26.86 8.47 5.39
CA LEU A 307 -27.26 7.27 4.67
C LEU A 307 -26.06 6.33 4.51
N ALA A 308 -26.25 5.06 4.86
CA ALA A 308 -25.34 3.96 4.58
C ALA A 308 -25.85 3.15 3.38
N VAL A 309 -25.02 2.92 2.38
CA VAL A 309 -25.34 2.14 1.19
C VAL A 309 -24.39 0.95 1.10
N TRP A 310 -24.91 -0.24 1.32
CA TRP A 310 -24.12 -1.46 1.21
C TRP A 310 -24.08 -1.94 -0.24
N GLY A 311 -22.98 -1.66 -0.92
CA GLY A 311 -22.84 -2.01 -2.32
C GLY A 311 -21.45 -1.78 -2.89
N ASP A 312 -21.19 -2.45 -4.01
CA ASP A 312 -20.07 -2.16 -4.89
C ASP A 312 -20.24 -0.78 -5.53
N VAL A 313 -19.16 0.01 -5.58
CA VAL A 313 -19.23 1.39 -6.12
C VAL A 313 -19.71 1.42 -7.56
N ARG A 314 -19.18 0.53 -8.42
CA ARG A 314 -19.57 0.47 -9.83
C ARG A 314 -21.06 0.15 -9.98
N GLU A 315 -21.54 -0.90 -9.29
CA GLU A 315 -22.95 -1.31 -9.38
C GLU A 315 -23.88 -0.27 -8.78
N THR A 316 -23.49 0.37 -7.69
CA THR A 316 -24.24 1.49 -7.10
C THR A 316 -24.38 2.64 -8.10
N LEU A 317 -23.28 3.07 -8.72
CA LEU A 317 -23.30 4.17 -9.69
C LEU A 317 -24.11 3.82 -10.94
N ARG A 318 -24.05 2.59 -11.44
CA ARG A 318 -24.87 2.11 -12.57
C ARG A 318 -26.37 2.18 -12.27
N CYS A 319 -26.78 1.91 -11.04
CA CYS A 319 -28.17 2.05 -10.62
C CYS A 319 -28.57 3.52 -10.42
N LEU A 320 -27.64 4.35 -9.96
CA LEU A 320 -27.86 5.74 -9.53
C LEU A 320 -27.89 6.71 -10.73
N ILE A 321 -26.93 6.60 -11.66
CA ILE A 321 -26.75 7.53 -12.78
C ILE A 321 -28.05 7.75 -13.58
N PRO A 322 -28.81 6.72 -13.98
CA PRO A 322 -30.05 6.96 -14.76
C PRO A 322 -31.17 7.63 -13.96
N ARG A 323 -31.13 7.59 -12.62
CA ARG A 323 -32.20 8.08 -11.74
C ARG A 323 -32.03 9.53 -11.26
N VAL A 324 -30.76 9.99 -11.07
CA VAL A 324 -30.47 11.34 -10.58
C VAL A 324 -30.71 12.40 -11.66
N ARG A 325 -31.16 13.59 -11.25
CA ARG A 325 -31.31 14.74 -12.14
C ARG A 325 -29.95 15.34 -12.51
N ALA A 326 -29.81 15.75 -13.76
CA ALA A 326 -28.62 16.50 -14.17
C ALA A 326 -28.61 17.88 -13.54
N LYS A 327 -27.48 18.31 -12.99
CA LYS A 327 -27.28 19.66 -12.45
C LYS A 327 -26.64 20.55 -13.51
N GLU A 328 -27.02 21.82 -13.55
CA GLU A 328 -26.45 22.82 -14.46
C GLU A 328 -25.44 23.75 -13.79
N ASN A 329 -25.61 24.03 -12.49
CA ASN A 329 -24.79 24.94 -11.73
C ASN A 329 -23.40 24.37 -11.46
N ARG A 330 -22.38 24.96 -12.08
CA ARG A 330 -20.97 24.55 -11.94
C ARG A 330 -20.16 25.40 -10.96
N ARG A 331 -20.74 26.46 -10.38
CA ARG A 331 -19.98 27.46 -9.60
C ARG A 331 -19.15 26.84 -8.49
N PHE A 332 -19.68 25.84 -7.79
CA PHE A 332 -18.95 25.15 -6.73
C PHE A 332 -17.78 24.33 -7.30
N LEU A 333 -18.02 23.53 -8.34
CA LEU A 333 -16.99 22.76 -9.03
C LEU A 333 -15.88 23.67 -9.56
N ASP A 334 -16.22 24.72 -10.31
CA ASP A 334 -15.24 25.62 -10.93
C ASP A 334 -14.38 26.34 -9.87
N ARG A 335 -14.96 26.70 -8.73
CA ARG A 335 -14.23 27.29 -7.62
C ARG A 335 -13.24 26.29 -7.00
N MET A 336 -13.63 25.02 -6.81
CA MET A 336 -12.74 24.01 -6.27
C MET A 336 -11.62 23.64 -7.24
N LEU A 337 -11.93 23.54 -8.54
CA LEU A 337 -10.92 23.33 -9.59
C LEU A 337 -9.88 24.46 -9.63
N LYS A 338 -10.34 25.72 -9.50
CA LYS A 338 -9.42 26.87 -9.43
C LYS A 338 -8.51 26.80 -8.20
N LYS A 339 -9.07 26.56 -7.01
CA LYS A 339 -8.28 26.38 -5.78
C LYS A 339 -7.25 25.24 -5.93
N HIS A 340 -7.65 24.14 -6.56
CA HIS A 340 -6.76 23.02 -6.83
C HIS A 340 -5.60 23.42 -7.74
N ALA A 341 -5.87 24.09 -8.85
CA ALA A 341 -4.85 24.57 -9.78
C ALA A 341 -3.87 25.54 -9.10
N ASP A 342 -4.39 26.49 -8.31
CA ASP A 342 -3.59 27.46 -7.56
C ASP A 342 -2.66 26.76 -6.54
N ALA A 343 -3.15 25.73 -5.84
CA ALA A 343 -2.36 24.94 -4.89
C ALA A 343 -1.27 24.13 -5.59
N LEU A 344 -1.55 23.54 -6.77
CA LEU A 344 -0.56 22.80 -7.55
C LEU A 344 0.59 23.71 -8.00
N GLU A 345 0.30 24.87 -8.56
CA GLU A 345 1.33 25.80 -9.06
C GLU A 345 2.09 26.49 -7.92
N GLY A 346 1.40 26.88 -6.86
CA GLY A 346 1.99 27.67 -5.78
C GLY A 346 2.79 26.87 -4.76
N VAL A 347 2.40 25.63 -4.50
CA VAL A 347 2.97 24.82 -3.43
C VAL A 347 3.60 23.52 -3.96
N VAL A 348 2.82 22.70 -4.65
CA VAL A 348 3.27 21.34 -5.05
C VAL A 348 4.43 21.39 -6.03
N LYS A 349 4.41 22.30 -7.00
CA LYS A 349 5.49 22.42 -8.00
C LYS A 349 6.68 23.28 -7.57
N ALA A 350 6.71 23.76 -6.33
CA ALA A 350 7.67 24.75 -5.85
C ALA A 350 9.15 24.34 -6.03
N TYR A 351 9.47 23.06 -5.78
CA TYR A 351 10.83 22.53 -5.87
C TYR A 351 10.99 21.44 -6.96
N THR A 352 10.07 21.33 -7.90
CA THR A 352 10.21 20.41 -9.05
C THR A 352 11.11 20.97 -10.16
N ARG A 353 11.36 22.29 -10.14
CA ARG A 353 12.17 23.02 -11.14
C ARG A 353 13.08 24.04 -10.48
N LYS A 354 14.14 24.46 -11.19
CA LYS A 354 15.10 25.50 -10.75
C LYS A 354 15.77 25.13 -9.40
N VAL A 355 16.19 23.88 -9.27
CA VAL A 355 16.81 23.32 -8.05
C VAL A 355 18.27 22.89 -8.27
N GLU A 356 18.92 23.29 -9.37
CA GLU A 356 20.26 22.86 -9.76
C GLU A 356 21.34 23.20 -8.72
N LYS A 357 21.07 24.22 -7.90
CA LYS A 357 21.96 24.70 -6.81
C LYS A 357 21.54 24.19 -5.43
N HIS A 358 20.44 23.44 -5.31
CA HIS A 358 19.94 22.94 -4.04
C HIS A 358 20.66 21.63 -3.65
N VAL A 359 21.60 21.75 -2.72
CA VAL A 359 22.39 20.60 -2.23
C VAL A 359 22.32 20.64 -0.69
N PRO A 360 21.91 19.52 -0.04
CA PRO A 360 21.47 18.23 -0.61
C PRO A 360 20.24 18.32 -1.54
N ILE A 361 19.97 17.26 -2.32
CA ILE A 361 18.93 17.29 -3.35
C ILE A 361 17.55 17.38 -2.72
N HIS A 362 16.70 18.31 -3.21
CA HIS A 362 15.33 18.40 -2.72
C HIS A 362 14.51 17.16 -3.16
N PRO A 363 13.82 16.44 -2.23
CA PRO A 363 13.14 15.18 -2.54
C PRO A 363 11.98 15.33 -3.53
N GLU A 364 11.32 16.50 -3.59
CA GLU A 364 10.29 16.80 -4.59
C GLU A 364 10.85 16.74 -6.01
N TYR A 365 12.07 17.23 -6.22
CA TYR A 365 12.74 17.13 -7.52
C TYR A 365 13.04 15.68 -7.89
N VAL A 366 13.45 14.87 -6.90
CA VAL A 366 13.69 13.43 -7.14
C VAL A 366 12.42 12.75 -7.63
N ALA A 367 11.30 12.97 -6.94
CA ALA A 367 10.02 12.36 -7.30
C ALA A 367 9.49 12.86 -8.65
N ALA A 368 9.67 14.14 -8.96
CA ALA A 368 9.26 14.71 -10.25
C ALA A 368 10.08 14.13 -11.42
N VAL A 369 11.41 14.01 -11.29
CA VAL A 369 12.27 13.40 -12.30
C VAL A 369 11.98 11.90 -12.46
N LEU A 370 11.69 11.22 -11.36
CA LEU A 370 11.28 9.82 -11.36
C LEU A 370 9.97 9.63 -12.13
N ASP A 371 8.97 10.46 -11.87
CA ASP A 371 7.68 10.41 -12.57
C ASP A 371 7.83 10.64 -14.10
N GLU A 372 8.70 11.58 -14.50
CA GLU A 372 8.99 11.88 -15.90
C GLU A 372 9.68 10.71 -16.62
N LEU A 373 10.58 10.00 -15.95
CA LEU A 373 11.44 8.98 -16.56
C LEU A 373 10.88 7.56 -16.48
N ALA A 374 9.92 7.31 -15.58
CA ALA A 374 9.34 5.98 -15.40
C ALA A 374 8.42 5.60 -16.56
N ASP A 375 8.39 4.31 -16.87
CA ASP A 375 7.53 3.75 -17.92
C ASP A 375 6.04 4.02 -17.64
N GLU A 376 5.26 4.05 -18.71
CA GLU A 376 3.82 4.32 -18.61
C GLU A 376 3.00 3.24 -17.89
N ASP A 377 3.54 2.05 -17.73
CA ASP A 377 2.94 0.95 -17.00
C ASP A 377 3.75 0.54 -15.76
N ALA A 378 4.68 1.39 -15.31
CA ALA A 378 5.52 1.12 -14.15
C ALA A 378 4.70 0.77 -12.88
N VAL A 379 5.26 -0.10 -12.05
CA VAL A 379 4.77 -0.36 -10.69
C VAL A 379 5.70 0.34 -9.70
N PHE A 380 5.15 1.21 -8.91
CA PHE A 380 5.84 1.84 -7.78
C PHE A 380 5.46 1.13 -6.49
N THR A 381 6.44 0.63 -5.76
CA THR A 381 6.27 0.19 -4.38
C THR A 381 6.85 1.26 -3.46
N VAL A 382 6.07 1.72 -2.48
CA VAL A 382 6.41 2.93 -1.74
C VAL A 382 6.53 2.64 -0.26
N ASP A 383 7.66 3.03 0.31
CA ASP A 383 7.94 2.83 1.73
C ASP A 383 7.17 3.82 2.61
N THR A 384 6.83 3.39 3.82
CA THR A 384 6.19 4.25 4.81
C THR A 384 7.16 5.31 5.33
N GLY A 385 6.68 6.54 5.38
CA GLY A 385 7.44 7.72 5.78
C GLY A 385 7.36 8.84 4.74
N MET A 386 8.40 9.67 4.62
CA MET A 386 8.42 10.79 3.67
C MET A 386 8.27 10.34 2.21
N CYS A 387 8.67 9.10 1.87
CA CYS A 387 8.46 8.54 0.53
C CYS A 387 6.99 8.51 0.12
N ASN A 388 6.07 8.23 1.07
CA ASN A 388 4.64 8.29 0.82
C ASN A 388 4.17 9.69 0.40
N VAL A 389 4.73 10.73 1.01
CA VAL A 389 4.41 12.12 0.65
C VAL A 389 4.83 12.41 -0.78
N TRP A 390 6.06 12.03 -1.11
CA TRP A 390 6.62 12.30 -2.44
C TRP A 390 5.88 11.49 -3.52
N ALA A 391 5.57 10.22 -3.27
CA ALA A 391 4.76 9.41 -4.17
C ALA A 391 3.35 9.97 -4.32
N ALA A 392 2.69 10.30 -3.21
CA ALA A 392 1.33 10.82 -3.21
C ALA A 392 1.16 12.11 -4.01
N ARG A 393 2.15 13.01 -3.94
CA ARG A 393 2.07 14.32 -4.58
C ARG A 393 2.62 14.37 -5.99
N TYR A 394 3.64 13.57 -6.32
CA TYR A 394 4.42 13.74 -7.54
C TYR A 394 4.31 12.60 -8.55
N LEU A 395 3.86 11.39 -8.13
CA LEU A 395 3.60 10.35 -9.11
C LEU A 395 2.25 10.60 -9.80
N THR A 396 2.27 10.61 -11.13
CA THR A 396 1.11 10.85 -11.97
C THR A 396 0.49 9.52 -12.42
N PRO A 397 -0.72 9.18 -11.99
CA PRO A 397 -1.42 8.01 -12.50
C PRO A 397 -1.94 8.25 -13.91
N ASN A 398 -2.02 7.17 -14.70
CA ASN A 398 -2.49 7.19 -16.09
C ASN A 398 -3.38 5.97 -16.42
N GLY A 399 -3.95 5.33 -15.39
CA GLY A 399 -4.77 4.13 -15.53
C GLY A 399 -3.99 2.82 -15.77
N ARG A 400 -2.66 2.89 -16.00
CA ARG A 400 -1.77 1.72 -16.20
C ARG A 400 -0.71 1.60 -15.12
N ARG A 401 -0.16 2.72 -14.65
CA ARG A 401 0.76 2.77 -13.51
C ARG A 401 0.08 2.29 -12.25
N ARG A 402 0.81 1.56 -11.43
CA ARG A 402 0.33 1.09 -10.13
C ARG A 402 1.20 1.69 -9.03
N VAL A 403 0.56 2.06 -7.93
CA VAL A 403 1.23 2.57 -6.73
C VAL A 403 0.75 1.78 -5.53
N ILE A 404 1.59 0.92 -5.00
CA ILE A 404 1.28 0.07 -3.85
C ILE A 404 2.25 0.34 -2.70
N GLY A 405 1.82 0.08 -1.48
CA GLY A 405 2.59 0.26 -0.26
C GLY A 405 1.76 -0.07 0.97
N SER A 406 2.37 0.00 2.13
CA SER A 406 1.72 -0.26 3.41
C SER A 406 0.81 0.90 3.86
N PHE A 407 -0.11 1.33 2.98
CA PHE A 407 -0.90 2.56 3.18
C PHE A 407 -1.99 2.45 4.25
N SER A 408 -2.39 1.23 4.62
CA SER A 408 -3.41 0.99 5.65
C SER A 408 -2.83 0.45 6.96
N HIS A 409 -1.65 -0.17 6.90
CA HIS A 409 -0.95 -0.71 8.07
C HIS A 409 0.19 0.21 8.53
N GLY A 410 0.87 0.88 7.60
CA GLY A 410 1.88 1.88 7.90
C GLY A 410 3.25 1.28 8.26
N SER A 411 3.56 0.05 7.82
CA SER A 411 4.87 -0.54 8.07
C SER A 411 5.95 0.14 7.25
N MET A 412 7.06 0.47 7.88
CA MET A 412 8.33 0.72 7.19
C MET A 412 8.86 -0.59 6.58
N ALA A 413 9.89 -0.50 5.74
CA ALA A 413 10.56 -1.63 5.08
C ALA A 413 9.72 -2.39 4.03
N ASN A 414 8.52 -1.96 3.73
CA ASN A 414 7.61 -2.69 2.82
C ASN A 414 8.00 -2.56 1.34
N ALA A 415 8.65 -1.47 0.91
CA ALA A 415 8.83 -1.15 -0.51
C ALA A 415 9.68 -2.19 -1.26
N LEU A 416 10.84 -2.56 -0.74
CA LEU A 416 11.71 -3.59 -1.34
C LEU A 416 11.02 -4.97 -1.38
N PRO A 417 10.45 -5.50 -0.29
CA PRO A 417 9.70 -6.75 -0.30
C PRO A 417 8.53 -6.76 -1.28
N MET A 418 7.74 -5.70 -1.32
CA MET A 418 6.63 -5.57 -2.26
C MET A 418 7.11 -5.51 -3.71
N ALA A 419 8.28 -4.90 -3.97
CA ALA A 419 8.88 -4.87 -5.31
C ALA A 419 9.29 -6.27 -5.78
N ILE A 420 9.76 -7.14 -4.87
CA ILE A 420 10.04 -8.55 -5.18
C ILE A 420 8.76 -9.23 -5.69
N GLY A 421 7.68 -9.15 -4.93
CA GLY A 421 6.39 -9.74 -5.31
C GLY A 421 5.85 -9.16 -6.61
N ALA A 422 5.91 -7.84 -6.78
CA ALA A 422 5.50 -7.14 -7.98
C ALA A 422 6.26 -7.62 -9.22
N GLN A 423 7.59 -7.72 -9.14
CA GLN A 423 8.43 -8.11 -10.26
C GLN A 423 8.23 -9.56 -10.70
N PHE A 424 7.86 -10.44 -9.77
CA PHE A 424 7.52 -11.81 -10.13
C PHE A 424 6.20 -11.94 -10.89
N THR A 425 5.31 -10.95 -10.83
CA THR A 425 4.05 -10.98 -11.61
C THR A 425 4.28 -10.78 -13.10
N ASP A 426 5.20 -9.88 -13.46
CA ASP A 426 5.68 -9.67 -14.83
C ASP A 426 7.14 -9.17 -14.79
N ARG A 427 8.08 -10.01 -15.23
CA ARG A 427 9.51 -9.69 -15.22
C ARG A 427 9.91 -8.62 -16.25
N ARG A 428 9.05 -8.29 -17.22
CA ARG A 428 9.30 -7.28 -18.25
C ARG A 428 8.82 -5.90 -17.84
N ARG A 429 7.89 -5.85 -16.88
CA ARG A 429 7.32 -4.60 -16.36
C ARG A 429 8.33 -3.89 -15.48
N GLN A 430 8.48 -2.59 -15.66
CA GLN A 430 9.33 -1.79 -14.78
C GLN A 430 8.77 -1.75 -13.36
N VAL A 431 9.57 -2.14 -12.38
CA VAL A 431 9.24 -2.05 -10.95
C VAL A 431 10.24 -1.13 -10.27
N VAL A 432 9.73 -0.09 -9.61
CA VAL A 432 10.51 0.92 -8.90
C VAL A 432 10.15 0.89 -7.42
N SER A 433 11.13 0.56 -6.58
CA SER A 433 11.01 0.64 -5.13
C SER A 433 11.42 2.03 -4.66
N MET A 434 10.46 2.86 -4.24
CA MET A 434 10.72 4.16 -3.60
C MET A 434 10.92 3.94 -2.12
N SER A 435 12.17 3.83 -1.69
CA SER A 435 12.54 3.48 -0.32
C SER A 435 13.14 4.67 0.42
N GLY A 436 12.79 4.83 1.70
CA GLY A 436 13.55 5.65 2.64
C GLY A 436 14.77 4.87 3.15
N ASP A 437 15.82 5.59 3.50
CA ASP A 437 17.04 4.97 4.05
C ASP A 437 16.79 4.14 5.31
N GLY A 438 15.95 4.63 6.22
CA GLY A 438 15.57 3.90 7.43
C GLY A 438 14.79 2.62 7.14
N GLY A 439 13.76 2.70 6.26
CA GLY A 439 12.96 1.53 5.88
C GLY A 439 13.76 0.51 5.08
N PHE A 440 14.56 0.96 4.11
CA PHE A 440 15.42 0.06 3.35
C PHE A 440 16.40 -0.71 4.24
N ALA A 441 17.00 -0.04 5.21
CA ALA A 441 17.97 -0.67 6.12
C ALA A 441 17.37 -1.81 6.96
N MET A 442 16.06 -1.76 7.29
CA MET A 442 15.39 -2.76 8.13
C MET A 442 15.33 -4.15 7.47
N LEU A 443 15.04 -4.22 6.16
CA LEU A 443 14.97 -5.48 5.40
C LEU A 443 15.96 -5.51 4.21
N MET A 444 17.08 -4.80 4.34
CA MET A 444 18.12 -4.70 3.31
C MET A 444 18.69 -6.07 2.89
N GLY A 445 18.64 -7.08 3.77
CA GLY A 445 19.07 -8.44 3.45
C GLY A 445 18.35 -9.04 2.24
N ASP A 446 17.09 -8.67 2.00
CA ASP A 446 16.34 -9.12 0.84
C ASP A 446 16.68 -8.42 -0.49
N PHE A 447 17.60 -7.46 -0.47
CA PHE A 447 18.25 -7.00 -1.69
C PHE A 447 19.03 -8.15 -2.38
N LEU A 448 19.54 -9.11 -1.61
CA LEU A 448 20.15 -10.33 -2.14
C LEU A 448 19.14 -11.23 -2.86
N THR A 449 17.87 -11.16 -2.52
CA THR A 449 16.80 -11.87 -3.25
C THR A 449 16.65 -11.33 -4.68
N LEU A 450 16.78 -10.00 -4.87
CA LEU A 450 16.81 -9.41 -6.21
C LEU A 450 17.97 -9.96 -7.05
N VAL A 451 19.14 -10.04 -6.44
CA VAL A 451 20.36 -10.54 -7.11
C VAL A 451 20.23 -12.03 -7.42
N GLN A 452 19.73 -12.83 -6.45
CA GLN A 452 19.59 -14.28 -6.62
C GLN A 452 18.69 -14.67 -7.79
N TYR A 453 17.65 -13.90 -8.05
CA TYR A 453 16.67 -14.17 -9.10
C TYR A 453 16.80 -13.25 -10.32
N ASP A 454 17.85 -12.45 -10.42
CA ASP A 454 18.05 -11.44 -11.48
C ASP A 454 16.80 -10.58 -11.70
N LEU A 455 16.18 -10.13 -10.61
CA LEU A 455 14.97 -9.29 -10.70
C LEU A 455 15.36 -7.86 -11.06
N PRO A 456 14.86 -7.29 -12.18
CA PRO A 456 15.28 -5.97 -12.66
C PRO A 456 14.64 -4.80 -11.86
N VAL A 457 14.40 -4.99 -10.58
CA VAL A 457 13.86 -3.96 -9.68
C VAL A 457 14.82 -2.79 -9.57
N LYS A 458 14.30 -1.57 -9.59
CA LYS A 458 15.04 -0.32 -9.43
C LYS A 458 14.75 0.28 -8.06
N VAL A 459 15.68 0.14 -7.13
CA VAL A 459 15.58 0.76 -5.81
C VAL A 459 16.04 2.22 -5.92
N VAL A 460 15.10 3.15 -5.76
CA VAL A 460 15.36 4.59 -5.69
C VAL A 460 15.29 4.98 -4.22
N LEU A 461 16.47 5.21 -3.63
CA LEU A 461 16.65 5.42 -2.20
C LEU A 461 16.72 6.91 -1.88
N PHE A 462 15.75 7.40 -1.11
CA PHE A 462 15.70 8.74 -0.55
C PHE A 462 16.51 8.74 0.75
N ASN A 463 17.80 9.07 0.66
CA ASN A 463 18.73 9.02 1.77
C ASN A 463 18.86 10.41 2.42
N ASN A 464 18.06 10.67 3.44
CA ASN A 464 18.12 11.91 4.22
C ASN A 464 18.79 11.70 5.60
N SER A 465 19.24 10.52 5.91
CA SER A 465 19.84 10.12 7.20
C SER A 465 18.93 10.40 8.42
N SER A 466 17.61 10.39 8.20
CA SER A 466 16.63 10.65 9.26
C SER A 466 15.33 9.86 9.06
N LEU A 467 14.67 9.52 10.15
CA LEU A 467 13.27 9.13 10.18
C LEU A 467 12.39 10.38 10.05
N GLY A 468 12.45 11.03 8.88
CA GLY A 468 11.96 12.38 8.65
C GLY A 468 10.47 12.60 8.93
N MET A 469 9.61 11.58 8.77
CA MET A 469 8.19 11.69 9.13
C MET A 469 8.02 11.81 10.65
N VAL A 470 8.68 10.94 11.42
CA VAL A 470 8.65 10.97 12.89
C VAL A 470 9.26 12.28 13.42
N GLU A 471 10.35 12.73 12.81
CA GLU A 471 10.95 14.02 13.13
C GLU A 471 9.98 15.18 12.94
N LEU A 472 9.26 15.22 11.82
CA LEU A 472 8.24 16.22 11.53
C LEU A 472 7.10 16.17 12.56
N GLU A 473 6.63 14.98 12.92
CA GLU A 473 5.58 14.78 13.93
C GLU A 473 6.02 15.29 15.31
N MET A 474 7.27 15.01 15.72
CA MET A 474 7.83 15.55 16.96
C MET A 474 7.87 17.10 16.94
N LEU A 475 8.33 17.70 15.85
CA LEU A 475 8.40 19.15 15.69
C LEU A 475 7.02 19.80 15.77
N VAL A 476 6.01 19.22 15.13
CA VAL A 476 4.62 19.71 15.16
C VAL A 476 4.00 19.56 16.54
N ALA A 477 4.37 18.50 17.28
CA ALA A 477 3.94 18.29 18.67
C ALA A 477 4.67 19.19 19.70
N GLY A 478 5.59 20.05 19.29
CA GLY A 478 6.36 20.93 20.21
C GLY A 478 7.53 20.22 20.89
N LEU A 479 7.98 19.08 20.37
CA LEU A 479 9.07 18.29 20.92
C LEU A 479 10.34 18.45 20.05
N PRO A 480 11.54 18.56 20.67
CA PRO A 480 12.80 18.45 19.94
C PRO A 480 12.93 17.05 19.33
N SER A 481 13.51 16.96 18.14
CA SER A 481 13.77 15.65 17.53
C SER A 481 14.84 14.88 18.32
N TYR A 482 14.55 13.60 18.60
CA TYR A 482 15.44 12.71 19.32
C TYR A 482 15.29 11.28 18.81
N GLY A 483 16.39 10.55 18.60
CA GLY A 483 16.38 9.17 18.14
C GLY A 483 16.00 8.98 16.67
N THR A 484 15.91 10.04 15.89
CA THR A 484 15.48 10.01 14.48
C THR A 484 16.65 9.98 13.48
N THR A 485 17.87 10.26 13.92
CA THR A 485 19.05 10.34 13.06
C THR A 485 19.63 8.95 12.78
N ASN A 486 19.90 8.64 11.51
CA ASN A 486 20.56 7.43 11.06
C ASN A 486 22.02 7.73 10.64
N LYS A 487 22.95 6.85 11.00
CA LYS A 487 24.29 6.84 10.45
C LYS A 487 24.35 5.80 9.32
N ASN A 488 24.18 6.24 8.10
CA ASN A 488 24.08 5.38 6.93
C ASN A 488 25.45 5.04 6.30
N PRO A 489 25.59 3.84 5.71
CA PRO A 489 26.69 3.54 4.78
C PRO A 489 26.47 4.24 3.42
N ASP A 490 27.43 4.11 2.51
CA ASP A 490 27.18 4.27 1.07
C ASP A 490 26.38 3.07 0.56
N PHE A 491 25.05 3.22 0.44
CA PHE A 491 24.17 2.13 0.00
C PHE A 491 24.45 1.71 -1.46
N ALA A 492 24.95 2.61 -2.31
CA ALA A 492 25.38 2.25 -3.65
C ALA A 492 26.62 1.32 -3.63
N ALA A 493 27.55 1.54 -2.70
CA ALA A 493 28.66 0.62 -2.49
C ALA A 493 28.18 -0.75 -1.96
N VAL A 494 27.20 -0.76 -1.05
CA VAL A 494 26.58 -2.02 -0.58
C VAL A 494 25.94 -2.77 -1.75
N ALA A 495 25.16 -2.09 -2.62
CA ALA A 495 24.56 -2.71 -3.79
C ALA A 495 25.61 -3.34 -4.72
N ARG A 496 26.71 -2.63 -4.98
CA ARG A 496 27.83 -3.16 -5.78
C ARG A 496 28.50 -4.37 -5.13
N ALA A 497 28.67 -4.35 -3.82
CA ALA A 497 29.21 -5.49 -3.07
C ALA A 497 28.30 -6.72 -3.14
N CYS A 498 26.98 -6.53 -3.26
CA CYS A 498 26.02 -7.61 -3.49
C CYS A 498 25.97 -8.11 -4.95
N GLY A 499 26.73 -7.50 -5.88
CA GLY A 499 26.73 -7.88 -7.29
C GLY A 499 25.70 -7.17 -8.16
N ALA A 500 25.06 -6.11 -7.65
CA ALA A 500 24.08 -5.30 -8.38
C ALA A 500 24.68 -3.98 -8.89
N HIS A 501 23.93 -3.26 -9.74
CA HIS A 501 24.30 -1.91 -10.15
C HIS A 501 23.98 -0.93 -9.01
N GLY A 502 24.97 -0.12 -8.59
CA GLY A 502 24.83 0.85 -7.51
C GLY A 502 25.43 2.21 -7.88
N VAL A 503 24.62 3.27 -7.81
CA VAL A 503 25.03 4.66 -8.10
C VAL A 503 24.63 5.58 -6.94
N ARG A 504 25.58 6.39 -6.45
CA ARG A 504 25.34 7.44 -5.47
C ARG A 504 25.19 8.80 -6.14
N VAL A 505 24.16 9.54 -5.76
CA VAL A 505 23.79 10.83 -6.35
C VAL A 505 23.73 11.89 -5.25
N GLU A 506 24.61 12.90 -5.35
CA GLU A 506 24.72 13.97 -4.35
C GLU A 506 24.37 15.36 -4.90
N LYS A 507 24.28 15.49 -6.23
CA LYS A 507 23.99 16.77 -6.90
C LYS A 507 22.84 16.64 -7.89
N PRO A 508 21.91 17.62 -7.96
CA PRO A 508 20.72 17.56 -8.82
C PRO A 508 21.04 17.24 -10.29
N ARG A 509 22.14 17.79 -10.83
CA ARG A 509 22.56 17.57 -12.23
C ARG A 509 22.89 16.11 -12.57
N GLN A 510 23.20 15.28 -11.58
CA GLN A 510 23.55 13.86 -11.77
C GLN A 510 22.28 12.98 -11.82
N LEU A 511 21.16 13.44 -11.26
CA LEU A 511 19.98 12.63 -10.96
C LEU A 511 19.39 11.97 -12.21
N ALA A 512 19.04 12.75 -13.22
CA ALA A 512 18.39 12.23 -14.43
C ALA A 512 19.27 11.21 -15.18
N GLY A 513 20.60 11.45 -15.23
CA GLY A 513 21.57 10.51 -15.82
C GLY A 513 21.61 9.19 -15.05
N ALA A 514 21.74 9.26 -13.72
CA ALA A 514 21.80 8.09 -12.84
C ALA A 514 20.52 7.23 -12.90
N LEU A 515 19.34 7.87 -12.92
CA LEU A 515 18.07 7.16 -13.06
C LEU A 515 17.94 6.48 -14.42
N LYS A 516 18.30 7.17 -15.52
CA LYS A 516 18.29 6.59 -16.87
C LYS A 516 19.23 5.39 -16.99
N ASP A 517 20.41 5.48 -16.40
CA ASP A 517 21.37 4.35 -16.39
C ASP A 517 20.84 3.16 -15.58
N ALA A 518 20.28 3.41 -14.41
CA ALA A 518 19.65 2.38 -13.60
C ALA A 518 18.47 1.72 -14.32
N PHE A 519 17.62 2.48 -15.01
CA PHE A 519 16.47 1.97 -15.76
C PHE A 519 16.86 1.12 -16.96
N ARG A 520 17.97 1.45 -17.63
CA ARG A 520 18.53 0.65 -18.75
C ARG A 520 19.22 -0.63 -18.27
N HIS A 521 19.65 -0.68 -17.04
CA HIS A 521 20.34 -1.86 -16.50
C HIS A 521 19.37 -3.05 -16.43
N LYS A 522 19.79 -4.22 -16.96
CA LYS A 522 18.92 -5.39 -17.10
C LYS A 522 18.69 -6.13 -15.77
N GLY A 523 19.60 -6.02 -14.81
CA GLY A 523 19.50 -6.62 -13.49
C GLY A 523 19.00 -5.64 -12.41
N PRO A 524 19.10 -6.01 -11.12
CA PRO A 524 18.77 -5.14 -9.99
C PRO A 524 19.68 -3.92 -9.95
N ALA A 525 19.11 -2.77 -9.61
CA ALA A 525 19.86 -1.53 -9.47
C ALA A 525 19.41 -0.72 -8.25
N LEU A 526 20.35 -0.01 -7.62
CA LEU A 526 20.09 0.90 -6.52
C LEU A 526 20.70 2.28 -6.83
N VAL A 527 19.86 3.31 -6.74
CA VAL A 527 20.27 4.72 -6.83
C VAL A 527 20.14 5.33 -5.44
N ASP A 528 21.27 5.54 -4.76
CA ASP A 528 21.37 6.15 -3.43
C ASP A 528 21.43 7.67 -3.59
N ILE A 529 20.31 8.34 -3.33
CA ILE A 529 20.14 9.78 -3.54
C ILE A 529 20.21 10.52 -2.21
N VAL A 530 21.25 11.34 -2.03
CA VAL A 530 21.38 12.18 -0.82
C VAL A 530 20.39 13.33 -0.89
N THR A 531 19.33 13.23 -0.11
CA THR A 531 18.24 14.20 -0.08
C THR A 531 18.31 15.13 1.13
N ASP A 532 17.70 16.31 1.00
CA ASP A 532 17.66 17.33 2.06
C ASP A 532 16.83 16.85 3.26
N PRO A 533 17.43 16.65 4.44
CA PRO A 533 16.72 16.25 5.65
C PRO A 533 15.75 17.32 6.17
N ASN A 534 15.91 18.58 5.77
CA ASN A 534 15.09 19.70 6.22
C ASN A 534 13.87 19.95 5.30
N ALA A 535 13.71 19.19 4.22
CA ALA A 535 12.54 19.30 3.35
C ALA A 535 11.28 18.83 4.08
N LEU A 536 10.36 19.75 4.35
CA LEU A 536 9.11 19.48 5.04
C LEU A 536 7.95 19.28 4.07
N SER A 537 7.02 18.42 4.44
CA SER A 537 5.74 18.31 3.77
C SER A 537 4.69 19.14 4.53
N ILE A 538 4.24 20.23 3.93
CA ILE A 538 3.18 21.05 4.54
C ILE A 538 1.83 20.37 4.26
N PRO A 539 1.04 19.99 5.28
CA PRO A 539 -0.29 19.41 5.10
C PRO A 539 -1.27 20.46 4.55
N PRO A 540 -2.38 20.05 3.91
CA PRO A 540 -3.37 20.94 3.30
C PRO A 540 -4.08 21.81 4.36
N LYS A 541 -4.17 21.35 5.59
CA LYS A 541 -4.68 22.10 6.73
C LYS A 541 -3.61 22.21 7.81
N ILE A 542 -3.25 23.44 8.14
CA ILE A 542 -2.36 23.74 9.27
C ILE A 542 -3.25 24.23 10.41
N SER A 543 -3.34 23.45 11.51
CA SER A 543 -4.07 23.90 12.70
C SER A 543 -3.26 24.92 13.50
N ALA A 544 -3.94 25.74 14.31
CA ALA A 544 -3.28 26.66 15.24
C ALA A 544 -2.38 25.92 16.25
N GLU A 545 -2.76 24.71 16.64
CA GLU A 545 -1.97 23.83 17.50
C GLU A 545 -0.66 23.40 16.83
N MET A 546 -0.70 23.03 15.54
CA MET A 546 0.49 22.69 14.76
C MET A 546 1.45 23.87 14.63
N VAL A 547 0.92 25.08 14.40
CA VAL A 547 1.73 26.31 14.35
C VAL A 547 2.37 26.58 15.71
N THR A 548 1.60 26.46 16.79
CA THR A 548 2.08 26.67 18.15
C THR A 548 3.13 25.62 18.53
N GLY A 549 2.87 24.34 18.24
CA GLY A 549 3.80 23.26 18.48
C GLY A 549 5.12 23.47 17.73
N PHE A 550 5.05 23.78 16.44
CA PHE A 550 6.25 24.06 15.63
C PHE A 550 7.05 25.27 16.17
N ALA A 551 6.37 26.36 16.55
CA ALA A 551 7.02 27.51 17.13
C ALA A 551 7.70 27.19 18.49
N LEU A 552 7.08 26.36 19.32
CA LEU A 552 7.64 25.90 20.58
C LEU A 552 8.88 25.02 20.36
N SER A 553 8.83 24.06 19.41
CA SER A 553 9.99 23.25 19.03
C SER A 553 11.12 24.11 18.50
N ALA A 554 10.81 25.04 17.60
CA ALA A 554 11.78 25.98 17.04
C ALA A 554 12.50 26.77 18.14
N SER A 555 11.74 27.27 19.14
CA SER A 555 12.30 27.97 20.29
C SER A 555 13.27 27.11 21.10
N LYS A 556 12.88 25.85 21.38
CA LYS A 556 13.73 24.91 22.12
C LYS A 556 15.01 24.59 21.34
N ILE A 557 14.90 24.31 20.02
CA ILE A 557 16.06 24.05 19.15
C ILE A 557 17.01 25.24 19.13
N VAL A 558 16.49 26.47 19.08
CA VAL A 558 17.30 27.70 19.11
C VAL A 558 18.00 27.85 20.45
N LEU A 559 17.31 27.63 21.57
CA LEU A 559 17.89 27.69 22.92
C LEU A 559 19.00 26.64 23.11
N ASP A 560 18.88 25.49 22.48
CA ASP A 560 19.90 24.43 22.50
C ASP A 560 21.04 24.66 21.47
N GLY A 561 21.15 25.85 20.90
CA GLY A 561 22.22 26.21 19.96
C GLY A 561 21.95 25.86 18.49
N GLY A 562 20.76 25.40 18.15
CA GLY A 562 20.37 24.90 16.80
C GLY A 562 19.92 26.01 15.82
N VAL A 563 20.35 27.26 15.97
CA VAL A 563 20.00 28.40 15.07
C VAL A 563 20.29 28.06 13.60
N GLY A 564 21.44 27.44 13.33
CA GLY A 564 21.85 27.06 11.99
C GLY A 564 20.86 26.07 11.34
N ARG A 565 20.32 25.10 12.09
CA ARG A 565 19.33 24.14 11.65
C ARG A 565 18.00 24.82 11.27
N MET A 566 17.53 25.74 12.11
CA MET A 566 16.30 26.48 11.83
C MET A 566 16.42 27.34 10.57
N LEU A 567 17.57 27.95 10.33
CA LEU A 567 17.85 28.71 9.12
C LEU A 567 17.88 27.80 7.87
N GLN A 568 18.47 26.61 7.98
CA GLN A 568 18.46 25.63 6.90
C GLN A 568 17.04 25.16 6.58
N MET A 569 16.27 24.79 7.61
CA MET A 569 14.87 24.38 7.45
C MET A 569 14.03 25.48 6.79
N ALA A 570 14.18 26.74 7.20
CA ALA A 570 13.52 27.87 6.55
C ALA A 570 13.91 27.99 5.07
N ARG A 571 15.22 27.88 4.75
CA ARG A 571 15.71 27.95 3.35
C ARG A 571 15.19 26.79 2.48
N SER A 572 15.11 25.59 3.02
CA SER A 572 14.64 24.40 2.30
C SER A 572 13.15 24.49 1.95
N ASN A 573 12.36 25.30 2.66
CA ASN A 573 10.90 25.34 2.53
C ASN A 573 10.33 26.69 2.08
N LEU A 574 11.15 27.71 1.82
CA LEU A 574 10.71 29.07 1.48
C LEU A 574 9.72 29.14 0.32
N ARG A 575 9.85 28.25 -0.67
CA ARG A 575 8.97 28.23 -1.86
C ARG A 575 7.64 27.52 -1.61
N ASN A 576 7.55 26.67 -0.58
CA ASN A 576 6.35 25.91 -0.23
C ASN A 576 5.39 26.70 0.67
N VAL A 577 5.82 27.87 1.17
CA VAL A 577 4.94 28.74 1.97
C VAL A 577 3.91 29.38 1.04
N PRO A 578 2.61 29.16 1.27
CA PRO A 578 1.58 29.85 0.49
C PRO A 578 1.78 31.36 0.57
N ARG A 579 1.79 32.03 -0.56
CA ARG A 579 1.77 33.50 -0.57
C ARG A 579 0.34 33.96 -0.30
N PRO A 580 0.14 34.95 0.58
CA PRO A 580 -1.18 35.46 0.90
C PRO A 580 -1.93 36.01 -0.32
#